data_070acbe992c5750d8666ea7baeffabb9
#
_entry.id   070acbe992c5750d8666ea7baeffabb9
#
_cell.length_a   1.000
_cell.length_b   1.000
_cell.length_c   1.000
_cell.angle_alpha   90.00
_cell.angle_beta   90.00
_cell.angle_gamma   90.00
#
_symmetry.space_group_name_H-M   'P 1'
#
loop_
_entity.id
_entity.type
_entity.pdbx_description
1 polymer ?
#
loop_
_entity_poly.entity_id
_entity_poly.type
_entity_poly.pdbx_seq_one_letter_code
_entity_poly.pdbx_strand_id
1 'polypeptide(L)'
;MDLKPRQLMVVSAMLLASCVAYVPAYTPVVSQPTMQQRFDRSWDAANGAMYDQGLTITAQDRGAGVIQGQRGSITITTTLVTLADGGVQVKFASKGDDRADPDLVRRVSDSFDRRMGR
;
A
#
# COMPACT_ATOMS: atom_id res chain seq x y z
N MET A 1 68.44 12.45 -32.85
CA MET A 1 67.97 12.36 -32.77
C MET A 1 67.00 11.90 -32.45
N ASP A 2 66.54 11.83 -32.36
CA ASP A 2 65.78 11.48 -32.23
C ASP A 2 64.94 11.36 -31.29
N LEU A 3 64.76 11.46 -30.87
CA LEU A 3 64.16 11.44 -30.00
C LEU A 3 62.96 11.62 -29.99
N LYS A 4 62.57 12.23 -30.20
CA LYS A 4 61.51 12.63 -30.34
C LYS A 4 60.52 11.80 -30.35
N PRO A 5 60.68 11.01 -30.77
CA PRO A 5 59.68 10.14 -30.99
C PRO A 5 58.95 9.90 -29.80
N ARG A 6 59.54 9.74 -28.92
CA ARG A 6 58.97 9.32 -27.89
C ARG A 6 57.94 10.03 -27.35
N GLN A 7 57.97 11.04 -27.45
CA GLN A 7 57.07 11.74 -26.82
C GLN A 7 55.76 11.49 -27.18
N LEU A 8 55.63 11.04 -28.17
CA LEU A 8 54.38 10.93 -28.59
C LEU A 8 53.54 10.13 -27.84
N MET A 9 53.94 9.17 -27.46
CA MET A 9 53.10 8.25 -26.96
C MET A 9 52.42 8.70 -25.80
N VAL A 10 52.86 9.55 -25.27
CA VAL A 10 52.30 9.93 -24.14
C VAL A 10 50.93 10.28 -24.20
N VAL A 11 50.61 10.91 -25.08
CA VAL A 11 49.40 11.37 -25.19
C VAL A 11 48.32 10.52 -25.04
N SER A 12 48.40 9.49 -25.53
CA SER A 12 47.26 8.69 -25.58
C SER A 12 46.66 8.42 -24.30
N ALA A 13 47.38 8.39 -23.40
CA ALA A 13 46.84 7.96 -22.23
C ALA A 13 45.65 8.60 -21.71
N MET A 14 45.62 9.79 -21.79
CA MET A 14 44.60 10.38 -21.11
C MET A 14 43.30 10.14 -21.60
N LEU A 15 43.24 9.78 -22.74
CA LEU A 15 41.97 9.62 -23.22
C LEU A 15 41.10 8.80 -22.49
N LEU A 16 41.59 7.86 -21.93
CA LEU A 16 40.77 6.94 -21.39
C LEU A 16 39.96 7.42 -20.30
N ALA A 17 40.43 8.25 -19.63
CA ALA A 17 39.76 8.63 -18.49
C ALA A 17 38.40 9.07 -18.70
N SER A 18 38.17 9.59 -19.77
CA SER A 18 36.91 10.20 -19.88
C SER A 18 35.76 9.30 -19.91
N CYS A 19 35.98 8.14 -20.19
CA CYS A 19 34.83 7.41 -20.41
C CYS A 19 34.15 6.96 -19.27
N VAL A 20 34.43 7.33 -18.21
CA VAL A 20 33.88 6.75 -17.27
C VAL A 20 32.76 7.21 -16.79
N ALA A 21 32.58 7.23 -16.04
CA ALA A 21 31.77 7.74 -15.27
C ALA A 21 30.39 7.96 -15.46
N TYR A 22 29.87 7.84 -16.45
CA TYR A 22 28.53 8.17 -16.51
C TYR A 22 27.68 7.03 -16.10
N VAL A 23 27.10 7.17 -14.96
CA VAL A 23 26.11 6.25 -14.56
C VAL A 23 24.85 7.04 -14.56
N PRO A 24 23.89 6.65 -15.31
CA PRO A 24 22.66 7.37 -15.31
C PRO A 24 22.10 7.31 -13.92
N ALA A 25 21.80 8.40 -13.44
CA ALA A 25 21.26 8.46 -12.13
C ALA A 25 19.97 7.71 -12.12
N TYR A 26 19.94 6.65 -11.44
CA TYR A 26 18.72 5.97 -11.29
C TYR A 26 17.98 6.62 -10.19
N THR A 27 16.99 7.36 -10.54
CA THR A 27 16.09 7.86 -9.53
C THR A 27 14.97 6.87 -9.43
N PRO A 28 14.77 6.31 -8.30
CA PRO A 28 13.65 5.42 -8.13
C PRO A 28 12.40 6.24 -8.33
N VAL A 29 11.62 5.86 -9.27
CA VAL A 29 10.37 6.49 -9.49
C VAL A 29 9.43 5.96 -8.43
N VAL A 30 8.98 6.82 -7.59
CA VAL A 30 7.98 6.44 -6.63
C VAL A 30 6.68 6.40 -7.40
N SER A 31 6.29 5.24 -7.81
CA SER A 31 5.03 5.08 -8.50
C SER A 31 3.91 5.24 -7.51
N GLN A 32 2.92 5.97 -7.90
CA GLN A 32 1.72 6.05 -7.08
C GLN A 32 1.00 4.72 -7.12
N PRO A 33 0.37 4.32 -6.04
CA PRO A 33 -0.36 3.06 -6.03
C PRO A 33 -1.51 3.10 -7.04
N THR A 34 -1.71 1.98 -7.70
CA THR A 34 -2.84 1.83 -8.62
C THR A 34 -4.14 1.72 -7.84
N MET A 35 -5.25 1.83 -8.55
CA MET A 35 -6.56 1.66 -7.94
C MET A 35 -6.67 0.28 -7.30
N GLN A 36 -6.16 -0.73 -7.98
CA GLN A 36 -6.19 -2.09 -7.46
C GLN A 36 -5.36 -2.21 -6.18
N GLN A 37 -4.20 -1.60 -6.15
CA GLN A 37 -3.35 -1.63 -4.96
C GLN A 37 -4.01 -0.92 -3.78
N ARG A 38 -4.69 0.19 -4.04
CA ARG A 38 -5.41 0.90 -2.98
C ARG A 38 -6.56 0.06 -2.44
N PHE A 39 -7.27 -0.59 -3.32
CA PHE A 39 -8.35 -1.48 -2.91
C PHE A 39 -7.81 -2.63 -2.07
N ASP A 40 -6.75 -3.29 -2.55
CA ASP A 40 -6.16 -4.41 -1.84
C ASP A 40 -5.68 -4.02 -0.45
N ARG A 41 -5.05 -2.87 -0.35
CA ARG A 41 -4.59 -2.37 0.94
C ARG A 41 -5.75 -2.12 1.89
N SER A 42 -6.81 -1.50 1.39
CA SER A 42 -7.99 -1.23 2.21
C SER A 42 -8.70 -2.51 2.60
N TRP A 43 -8.75 -3.47 1.68
CA TRP A 43 -9.37 -4.76 1.94
C TRP A 43 -8.63 -5.51 3.07
N ASP A 44 -7.31 -5.57 2.97
CA ASP A 44 -6.51 -6.23 3.98
C ASP A 44 -6.61 -5.53 5.33
N ALA A 45 -6.61 -4.21 5.31
CA ALA A 45 -6.74 -3.43 6.54
C ALA A 45 -8.11 -3.65 7.19
N ALA A 46 -9.16 -3.75 6.39
CA ALA A 46 -10.51 -3.99 6.90
C ALA A 46 -10.64 -5.38 7.53
N ASN A 47 -10.10 -6.38 6.86
CA ASN A 47 -10.08 -7.73 7.43
C ASN A 47 -9.30 -7.76 8.73
N GLY A 48 -8.12 -7.14 8.74
CA GLY A 48 -7.30 -7.10 9.94
C GLY A 48 -7.96 -6.34 11.09
N ALA A 49 -8.68 -5.27 10.78
CA ALA A 49 -9.38 -4.50 11.80
C ALA A 49 -10.46 -5.33 12.47
N MET A 50 -11.16 -6.14 11.70
CA MET A 50 -12.16 -7.04 12.27
C MET A 50 -11.52 -8.08 13.15
N TYR A 51 -10.41 -8.66 12.72
CA TYR A 51 -9.68 -9.61 13.55
C TYR A 51 -9.19 -8.97 14.85
N ASP A 52 -8.70 -7.75 14.78
CA ASP A 52 -8.19 -7.05 15.95
C ASP A 52 -9.27 -6.89 17.02
N GLN A 53 -10.51 -6.80 16.62
CA GLN A 53 -11.63 -6.63 17.54
C GLN A 53 -12.34 -7.93 17.86
N GLY A 54 -11.78 -9.06 17.48
CA GLY A 54 -12.33 -10.35 17.85
C GLY A 54 -13.50 -10.82 17.02
N LEU A 55 -13.69 -10.25 15.83
CA LEU A 55 -14.76 -10.72 14.96
C LEU A 55 -14.31 -11.95 14.18
N THR A 56 -15.26 -12.83 13.93
CA THR A 56 -15.05 -13.96 13.04
C THR A 56 -15.61 -13.56 11.67
N ILE A 57 -14.79 -13.65 10.64
CA ILE A 57 -15.24 -13.30 9.30
C ILE A 57 -16.18 -14.41 8.82
N THR A 58 -17.40 -14.06 8.48
CA THR A 58 -18.41 -15.01 8.07
C THR A 58 -18.69 -14.99 6.58
N ALA A 59 -18.42 -13.89 5.91
CA ALA A 59 -18.62 -13.77 4.47
C ALA A 59 -17.71 -12.72 3.88
N GLN A 60 -17.23 -12.97 2.70
CA GLN A 60 -16.44 -12.00 1.95
C GLN A 60 -16.84 -12.07 0.50
N ASP A 61 -17.09 -10.91 -0.09
CA ASP A 61 -17.33 -10.79 -1.52
C ASP A 61 -16.46 -9.65 -2.04
N ARG A 62 -15.30 -10.03 -2.55
CA ARG A 62 -14.32 -9.04 -2.99
C ARG A 62 -14.82 -8.26 -4.20
N GLY A 63 -15.60 -8.88 -5.08
CA GLY A 63 -16.15 -8.20 -6.24
C GLY A 63 -17.17 -7.14 -5.85
N ALA A 64 -17.94 -7.39 -4.82
CA ALA A 64 -18.90 -6.42 -4.31
C ALA A 64 -18.27 -5.47 -3.29
N GLY A 65 -17.08 -5.79 -2.79
CA GLY A 65 -16.43 -4.98 -1.78
C GLY A 65 -17.07 -5.12 -0.40
N VAL A 66 -17.54 -6.30 -0.05
CA VAL A 66 -18.25 -6.51 1.20
C VAL A 66 -17.56 -7.56 2.07
N ILE A 67 -17.40 -7.27 3.34
CA ILE A 67 -16.90 -8.21 4.32
C ILE A 67 -17.88 -8.23 5.49
N GLN A 68 -18.27 -9.41 5.92
CA GLN A 68 -19.10 -9.54 7.10
C GLN A 68 -18.35 -10.30 8.17
N GLY A 69 -18.42 -9.82 9.38
CA GLY A 69 -17.86 -10.48 10.54
C GLY A 69 -18.84 -10.49 11.68
N GLN A 70 -18.69 -11.46 12.55
CA GLN A 70 -19.60 -11.63 13.67
C GLN A 70 -18.86 -11.74 14.98
N ARG A 71 -19.41 -11.13 15.99
CA ARG A 71 -18.93 -11.29 17.36
C ARG A 71 -20.14 -11.40 18.27
N GLY A 72 -20.41 -12.61 18.75
CA GLY A 72 -21.62 -12.84 19.51
C GLY A 72 -22.85 -12.57 18.64
N SER A 73 -23.73 -11.71 19.11
CA SER A 73 -24.95 -11.37 18.40
C SER A 73 -24.81 -10.17 17.48
N ILE A 74 -23.60 -9.61 17.37
CA ILE A 74 -23.35 -8.43 16.55
C ILE A 74 -22.72 -8.85 15.25
N THR A 75 -23.26 -8.35 14.14
CA THR A 75 -22.67 -8.51 12.81
C THR A 75 -22.18 -7.16 12.36
N ILE A 76 -20.91 -7.11 11.95
CA ILE A 76 -20.34 -5.91 11.36
C ILE A 76 -20.21 -6.16 9.86
N THR A 77 -20.77 -5.24 9.09
CA THR A 77 -20.63 -5.27 7.64
C THR A 77 -19.73 -4.13 7.21
N THR A 78 -18.69 -4.47 6.49
CA THR A 78 -17.76 -3.49 5.94
C THR A 78 -17.97 -3.42 4.44
N THR A 79 -18.13 -2.23 3.91
CA THR A 79 -18.33 -2.01 2.48
C THR A 79 -17.22 -1.11 1.96
N LEU A 80 -16.53 -1.56 0.92
CA LEU A 80 -15.49 -0.80 0.25
C LEU A 80 -16.00 -0.34 -1.10
N VAL A 81 -15.88 0.94 -1.38
CA VAL A 81 -16.30 1.51 -2.65
C VAL A 81 -15.13 2.29 -3.25
N THR A 82 -14.81 1.99 -4.50
CA THR A 82 -13.79 2.75 -5.20
C THR A 82 -14.43 4.01 -5.76
N LEU A 83 -13.84 5.14 -5.43
CA LEU A 83 -14.35 6.43 -5.87
C LEU A 83 -13.76 6.81 -7.23
N ALA A 84 -14.38 7.78 -7.88
CA ALA A 84 -13.98 8.22 -9.21
C ALA A 84 -12.54 8.76 -9.23
N ASP A 85 -12.06 9.29 -8.13
CA ASP A 85 -10.71 9.82 -8.04
C ASP A 85 -9.67 8.74 -7.73
N GLY A 86 -10.09 7.49 -7.66
CA GLY A 86 -9.20 6.38 -7.35
C GLY A 86 -9.06 6.08 -5.87
N GLY A 87 -9.67 6.86 -5.01
CA GLY A 87 -9.67 6.59 -3.58
C GLY A 87 -10.63 5.46 -3.24
N VAL A 88 -10.51 4.93 -2.06
CA VAL A 88 -11.40 3.88 -1.57
C VAL A 88 -12.11 4.38 -0.32
N GLN A 89 -13.43 4.35 -0.38
CA GLN A 89 -14.23 4.71 0.78
C GLN A 89 -14.62 3.42 1.50
N VAL A 90 -14.45 3.42 2.81
CA VAL A 90 -14.75 2.24 3.60
C VAL A 90 -15.79 2.63 4.65
N LYS A 91 -16.84 1.83 4.73
CA LYS A 91 -17.91 2.05 5.68
C LYS A 91 -18.08 0.83 6.54
N PHE A 92 -18.32 1.07 7.83
CA PHE A 92 -18.56 -0.01 8.77
C PHE A 92 -19.96 0.19 9.36
N ALA A 93 -20.75 -0.86 9.40
CA ALA A 93 -22.09 -0.81 9.96
C ALA A 93 -22.31 -2.00 10.86
N SER A 94 -23.00 -1.80 11.97
CA SER A 94 -23.33 -2.90 12.88
C SER A 94 -24.80 -3.26 12.76
N LYS A 95 -25.09 -4.53 13.02
CA LYS A 95 -26.43 -5.03 13.01
C LYS A 95 -26.53 -6.06 14.12
N GLY A 96 -27.68 -6.14 14.73
CA GLY A 96 -27.90 -7.08 15.81
C GLY A 96 -28.01 -6.37 17.14
N ASP A 97 -27.56 -7.03 18.20
CA ASP A 97 -27.69 -6.46 19.54
C ASP A 97 -26.56 -5.47 19.82
N ASP A 98 -26.75 -4.25 19.36
CA ASP A 98 -25.74 -3.20 19.55
C ASP A 98 -25.52 -2.84 21.01
N ARG A 99 -26.45 -3.21 21.89
CA ARG A 99 -26.31 -2.87 23.31
C ARG A 99 -25.22 -3.72 23.97
N ALA A 100 -24.91 -4.88 23.39
CA ALA A 100 -23.89 -5.74 23.96
C ALA A 100 -22.50 -5.08 23.86
N ASP A 101 -22.25 -4.32 22.80
CA ASP A 101 -20.99 -3.61 22.63
C ASP A 101 -21.22 -2.41 21.71
N PRO A 102 -21.71 -1.29 22.27
CA PRO A 102 -22.06 -0.13 21.44
C PRO A 102 -20.88 0.53 20.76
N ASP A 103 -19.67 0.28 21.22
CA ASP A 103 -18.47 0.90 20.66
C ASP A 103 -17.73 0.01 19.68
N LEU A 104 -18.25 -1.17 19.40
CA LEU A 104 -17.53 -2.12 18.56
C LEU A 104 -17.25 -1.56 17.17
N VAL A 105 -18.23 -0.95 16.54
CA VAL A 105 -18.04 -0.36 15.21
C VAL A 105 -16.95 0.69 15.25
N ARG A 106 -16.93 1.51 16.26
CA ARG A 106 -15.94 2.56 16.37
C ARG A 106 -14.55 1.97 16.54
N ARG A 107 -14.41 0.92 17.35
CA ARG A 107 -13.11 0.28 17.54
C ARG A 107 -12.62 -0.40 16.28
N VAL A 108 -13.53 -0.97 15.50
CA VAL A 108 -13.15 -1.55 14.20
C VAL A 108 -12.67 -0.45 13.28
N SER A 109 -13.38 0.66 13.21
CA SER A 109 -12.98 1.80 12.38
C SER A 109 -11.64 2.36 12.82
N ASP A 110 -11.41 2.51 14.11
CA ASP A 110 -10.13 3.00 14.62
C ASP A 110 -9.00 2.03 14.30
N SER A 111 -9.25 0.75 14.40
CA SER A 111 -8.26 -0.27 14.05
C SER A 111 -7.93 -0.23 12.57
N PHE A 112 -8.94 -0.02 11.74
CA PHE A 112 -8.74 0.14 10.32
C PHE A 112 -7.83 1.34 10.02
N ASP A 113 -8.10 2.47 10.65
CA ASP A 113 -7.30 3.68 10.44
C ASP A 113 -5.85 3.46 10.85
N ARG A 114 -5.63 2.78 11.97
CA ARG A 114 -4.26 2.47 12.39
C ARG A 114 -3.54 1.59 11.37
N ARG A 115 -4.24 0.63 10.81
CA ARG A 115 -3.65 -0.25 9.80
C ARG A 115 -3.38 0.48 8.50
N MET A 116 -4.14 1.52 8.21
CA MET A 116 -3.90 2.35 7.05
C MET A 116 -2.84 3.42 7.29
N GLY A 117 -2.36 3.56 8.51
CA GLY A 117 -1.35 4.56 8.84
C GLY A 117 -1.91 5.93 9.12
N ARG A 118 -3.13 6.00 9.57
CA ARG A 118 -3.79 7.28 9.86
C ARG A 118 -3.84 7.57 11.33
#